data_ffac3b7399d209f8376c8577cd13acac
#
_entry.id   ffac3b7399d209f8376c8577cd13acac
#
_cell.length_a   1.000
_cell.length_b   1.000
_cell.length_c   1.000
_cell.angle_alpha   90.00
_cell.angle_beta   90.00
_cell.angle_gamma   90.00
#
_symmetry.space_group_name_H-M   'P 1'
#
loop_
_entity.id
_entity.type
_entity.pdbx_description
1 polymer ?
#
loop_
_entity_poly.entity_id
_entity_poly.type
_entity_poly.pdbx_seq_one_letter_code
_entity_poly.pdbx_strand_id
1 'polypeptide(L)'
;MPPFSLKGLYLGMDAMKTIKDAITIGLGILSAGFGLKGFLLSSHFIDGGATGIAMLVSDITHVSISILIFIINVPFLWLGYKKLGLQFAIKSTLAIGLLSIVLAVVQFPDVTHDKLLTAVFGGVFIGTGSGLAMRGGAVLDGTEIAAVLVSKKTQLLKVSDFILLLNVLIFSLAAFFLGVEPAMYSILTYMAAAKMIDFILNGIEQYSGITVISTHSEAIRKAITETLGRGVTIYQGKSGYGKDGYINDPRDIVFTVATRLEIPSLKQTILGIDPKAFIVQQSIDDTTGGLLKRKGLH
;
A
#
# COMPACT_ATOMS: atom_id res chain seq x y z
N MET A 1 22.92 -37.26 23.35
CA MET A 1 22.66 -35.99 22.69
C MET A 1 21.42 -35.34 23.33
N PRO A 2 21.49 -34.16 23.92
CA PRO A 2 20.32 -33.52 24.49
C PRO A 2 19.33 -33.12 23.38
N PRO A 3 18.00 -33.20 23.61
CA PRO A 3 17.02 -32.86 22.61
C PRO A 3 17.09 -31.35 22.30
N PHE A 4 17.28 -31.03 21.04
CA PHE A 4 17.26 -29.67 20.52
C PHE A 4 15.93 -29.01 20.92
N SER A 5 15.98 -28.01 21.80
CA SER A 5 14.80 -27.35 22.34
C SER A 5 14.20 -26.46 21.26
N LEU A 6 13.12 -26.93 20.63
CA LEU A 6 12.29 -26.15 19.69
C LEU A 6 11.83 -24.81 20.30
N LYS A 7 11.65 -24.71 21.62
CA LYS A 7 11.33 -23.46 22.32
C LYS A 7 12.38 -22.35 22.13
N GLY A 8 13.67 -22.71 22.13
CA GLY A 8 14.75 -21.72 21.92
C GLY A 8 14.76 -21.15 20.50
N LEU A 9 14.38 -21.96 19.50
CA LEU A 9 14.30 -21.55 18.11
C LEU A 9 13.13 -20.58 17.89
N TYR A 10 11.97 -20.86 18.49
CA TYR A 10 10.78 -19.98 18.41
C TYR A 10 11.02 -18.63 19.10
N LEU A 11 11.65 -18.61 20.28
CA LEU A 11 12.01 -17.37 20.98
C LEU A 11 12.99 -16.51 20.17
N GLY A 12 13.96 -17.13 19.50
CA GLY A 12 14.91 -16.41 18.64
C GLY A 12 14.24 -15.83 17.38
N MET A 13 13.30 -16.55 16.79
CA MET A 13 12.54 -16.08 15.62
C MET A 13 11.62 -14.89 15.97
N ASP A 14 10.96 -14.94 17.14
CA ASP A 14 10.09 -13.84 17.61
C ASP A 14 10.91 -12.60 17.96
N ALA A 15 12.08 -12.76 18.60
CA ALA A 15 12.98 -11.64 18.91
C ALA A 15 13.52 -10.99 17.63
N MET A 16 13.95 -11.77 16.65
CA MET A 16 14.46 -11.26 15.37
C MET A 16 13.38 -10.51 14.57
N LYS A 17 12.13 -11.02 14.59
CA LYS A 17 10.99 -10.33 13.99
C LYS A 17 10.72 -8.98 14.67
N THR A 18 10.72 -8.95 16.00
CA THR A 18 10.50 -7.73 16.77
C THR A 18 11.56 -6.67 16.49
N ILE A 19 12.84 -7.06 16.42
CA ILE A 19 13.96 -6.16 16.07
C ILE A 19 13.77 -5.60 14.66
N LYS A 20 13.44 -6.46 13.68
CA LYS A 20 13.19 -6.05 12.30
C LYS A 20 12.03 -5.06 12.22
N ASP A 21 10.92 -5.33 12.90
CA ASP A 21 9.76 -4.44 12.98
C ASP A 21 10.17 -3.08 13.56
N ALA A 22 10.93 -3.06 14.67
CA ALA A 22 11.38 -1.83 15.31
C ALA A 22 12.31 -1.00 14.41
N ILE A 23 13.24 -1.63 13.71
CA ILE A 23 14.12 -0.95 12.73
C ILE A 23 13.29 -0.35 11.59
N THR A 24 12.34 -1.13 11.06
CA THR A 24 11.49 -0.70 9.94
C THR A 24 10.62 0.49 10.36
N ILE A 25 10.02 0.45 11.56
CA ILE A 25 9.25 1.58 12.11
C ILE A 25 10.16 2.80 12.34
N GLY A 26 11.36 2.61 12.88
CA GLY A 26 12.32 3.70 13.11
C GLY A 26 12.74 4.41 11.83
N LEU A 27 13.06 3.65 10.77
CA LEU A 27 13.34 4.20 9.44
C LEU A 27 12.11 4.92 8.87
N GLY A 28 10.92 4.36 9.10
CA GLY A 28 9.66 4.99 8.72
C GLY A 28 9.44 6.35 9.37
N ILE A 29 9.70 6.45 10.67
CA ILE A 29 9.58 7.70 11.44
C ILE A 29 10.55 8.76 10.92
N LEU A 30 11.81 8.39 10.66
CA LEU A 30 12.81 9.33 10.13
C LEU A 30 12.45 9.81 8.73
N SER A 31 11.97 8.92 7.86
CA SER A 31 11.52 9.28 6.52
C SER A 31 10.31 10.22 6.56
N ALA A 32 9.28 9.89 7.34
CA ALA A 32 8.09 10.74 7.48
C ALA A 32 8.45 12.10 8.11
N GLY A 33 9.27 12.12 9.17
CA GLY A 33 9.74 13.35 9.80
C GLY A 33 10.51 14.25 8.83
N PHE A 34 11.36 13.65 7.99
CA PHE A 34 12.08 14.39 6.94
C PHE A 34 11.11 14.94 5.88
N GLY A 35 10.14 14.15 5.42
CA GLY A 35 9.12 14.61 4.48
C GLY A 35 8.29 15.78 5.04
N LEU A 36 7.85 15.68 6.29
CA LEU A 36 7.08 16.74 6.95
C LEU A 36 7.89 18.01 7.17
N LYS A 37 9.07 17.90 7.80
CA LYS A 37 9.83 19.07 8.28
C LYS A 37 10.82 19.60 7.25
N GLY A 38 11.39 18.72 6.41
CA GLY A 38 12.36 19.12 5.37
C GLY A 38 11.71 19.60 4.06
N PHE A 39 10.40 19.36 3.90
CA PHE A 39 9.68 19.78 2.69
C PHE A 39 8.41 20.56 3.01
N LEU A 40 7.40 19.97 3.68
CA LEU A 40 6.07 20.55 3.74
C LEU A 40 5.95 21.79 4.63
N LEU A 41 6.53 21.74 5.84
CA LEU A 41 6.33 22.79 6.83
C LEU A 41 6.84 24.17 6.39
N SER A 42 7.96 24.21 5.66
CA SER A 42 8.51 25.46 5.12
C SER A 42 7.67 26.07 3.99
N SER A 43 6.84 25.28 3.35
CA SER A 43 6.01 25.71 2.21
C SER A 43 4.52 25.88 2.55
N HIS A 44 4.12 25.68 3.81
CA HIS A 44 2.71 25.69 4.27
C HIS A 44 1.83 24.68 3.54
N PHE A 45 2.42 23.57 3.07
CA PHE A 45 1.66 22.46 2.52
C PHE A 45 1.26 21.53 3.64
N ILE A 46 0.09 20.93 3.52
CA ILE A 46 -0.41 19.96 4.49
C ILE A 46 -0.45 18.56 3.89
N ASP A 47 -0.35 17.57 4.75
CA ASP A 47 -0.58 16.16 4.38
C ASP A 47 -2.08 15.83 4.47
N GLY A 48 -2.44 14.59 4.21
CA GLY A 48 -3.78 14.06 4.47
C GLY A 48 -3.95 13.60 5.92
N GLY A 49 -5.17 13.20 6.26
CA GLY A 49 -5.46 12.52 7.51
C GLY A 49 -5.35 13.38 8.76
N ALA A 50 -5.09 12.72 9.90
CA ALA A 50 -4.93 13.39 11.20
C ALA A 50 -3.68 14.27 11.24
N THR A 51 -2.63 13.88 10.54
CA THR A 51 -1.42 14.70 10.35
C THR A 51 -1.75 15.99 9.61
N GLY A 52 -2.55 15.92 8.53
CA GLY A 52 -3.01 17.10 7.81
C GLY A 52 -3.85 18.04 8.66
N ILE A 53 -4.75 17.50 9.50
CA ILE A 53 -5.51 18.30 10.47
C ILE A 53 -4.54 18.97 11.47
N ALA A 54 -3.53 18.24 11.97
CA ALA A 54 -2.54 18.79 12.90
C ALA A 54 -1.74 19.93 12.26
N MET A 55 -1.34 19.78 11.00
CA MET A 55 -0.63 20.82 10.25
C MET A 55 -1.50 22.06 10.04
N LEU A 56 -2.75 21.89 9.60
CA LEU A 56 -3.70 22.99 9.40
C LEU A 56 -3.96 23.74 10.70
N VAL A 57 -4.21 23.03 11.82
CA VAL A 57 -4.41 23.64 13.13
C VAL A 57 -3.14 24.34 13.61
N SER A 58 -1.95 23.74 13.38
CA SER A 58 -0.67 24.35 13.72
C SER A 58 -0.46 25.68 12.99
N ASP A 59 -0.77 25.73 11.72
CA ASP A 59 -0.59 26.92 10.89
C ASP A 59 -1.53 28.07 11.32
N ILE A 60 -2.78 27.74 11.68
CA ILE A 60 -3.79 28.73 12.14
C ILE A 60 -3.52 29.18 13.57
N THR A 61 -3.13 28.27 14.48
CA THR A 61 -3.05 28.55 15.93
C THR A 61 -1.63 28.82 16.43
N HIS A 62 -0.62 28.56 15.59
CA HIS A 62 0.82 28.62 15.94
C HIS A 62 1.22 27.67 17.10
N VAL A 63 0.38 26.69 17.41
CA VAL A 63 0.74 25.61 18.34
C VAL A 63 1.67 24.64 17.66
N SER A 64 2.68 24.15 18.40
CA SER A 64 3.67 23.20 17.82
C SER A 64 3.00 21.97 17.22
N ILE A 65 3.35 21.68 15.96
CA ILE A 65 2.85 20.52 15.22
C ILE A 65 3.16 19.21 15.95
N SER A 66 4.31 19.12 16.64
CA SER A 66 4.72 17.95 17.40
C SER A 66 3.72 17.58 18.50
N ILE A 67 3.12 18.57 19.15
CA ILE A 67 2.10 18.38 20.18
C ILE A 67 0.78 17.99 19.53
N LEU A 68 0.40 18.69 18.46
CA LEU A 68 -0.88 18.50 17.78
C LEU A 68 -0.98 17.12 17.10
N ILE A 69 0.09 16.63 16.47
CA ILE A 69 0.13 15.28 15.89
C ILE A 69 -0.20 14.24 16.97
N PHE A 70 0.42 14.33 18.14
CA PHE A 70 0.16 13.36 19.21
C PHE A 70 -1.29 13.46 19.72
N ILE A 71 -1.74 14.67 20.07
CA ILE A 71 -3.07 14.90 20.67
C ILE A 71 -4.20 14.49 19.70
N ILE A 72 -4.12 14.88 18.44
CA ILE A 72 -5.16 14.60 17.44
C ILE A 72 -5.24 13.09 17.14
N ASN A 73 -4.14 12.37 17.29
CA ASN A 73 -4.11 10.93 17.08
C ASN A 73 -4.62 10.11 18.29
N VAL A 74 -4.69 10.68 19.51
CA VAL A 74 -5.14 9.96 20.74
C VAL A 74 -6.49 9.25 20.55
N PRO A 75 -7.56 9.88 20.05
CA PRO A 75 -8.85 9.20 19.89
C PRO A 75 -8.79 8.02 18.91
N PHE A 76 -7.99 8.12 17.87
CA PHE A 76 -7.80 7.03 16.91
C PHE A 76 -6.99 5.88 17.53
N LEU A 77 -5.95 6.17 18.30
CA LEU A 77 -5.17 5.17 19.03
C LEU A 77 -6.04 4.41 20.04
N TRP A 78 -6.93 5.10 20.74
CA TRP A 78 -7.89 4.46 21.65
C TRP A 78 -8.86 3.53 20.89
N LEU A 79 -9.33 3.94 19.72
CA LEU A 79 -10.14 3.09 18.83
C LEU A 79 -9.34 1.89 18.34
N GLY A 80 -8.08 2.08 17.98
CA GLY A 80 -7.15 1.02 17.58
C GLY A 80 -6.94 -0.01 18.70
N TYR A 81 -6.75 0.45 19.93
CA TYR A 81 -6.66 -0.43 21.10
C TYR A 81 -7.88 -1.33 21.23
N LYS A 82 -9.10 -0.75 21.17
CA LYS A 82 -10.35 -1.50 21.33
C LYS A 82 -10.64 -2.50 20.21
N LYS A 83 -10.14 -2.27 18.99
CA LYS A 83 -10.58 -3.01 17.80
C LYS A 83 -9.48 -3.83 17.13
N LEU A 84 -8.23 -3.40 17.20
CA LEU A 84 -7.09 -4.06 16.55
C LEU A 84 -6.16 -4.74 17.56
N GLY A 85 -6.32 -4.44 18.86
CA GLY A 85 -5.61 -5.09 19.94
C GLY A 85 -4.47 -4.25 20.53
N LEU A 86 -4.01 -4.71 21.72
CA LEU A 86 -3.03 -4.00 22.53
C LEU A 86 -1.67 -3.83 21.85
N GLN A 87 -1.18 -4.87 21.19
CA GLN A 87 0.15 -4.86 20.55
C GLN A 87 0.23 -3.82 19.42
N PHE A 88 -0.80 -3.75 18.59
CA PHE A 88 -0.91 -2.73 17.53
C PHE A 88 -0.98 -1.32 18.13
N ALA A 89 -1.81 -1.13 19.16
CA ALA A 89 -1.97 0.16 19.80
C ALA A 89 -0.67 0.66 20.45
N ILE A 90 0.08 -0.22 21.14
CA ILE A 90 1.38 0.14 21.72
C ILE A 90 2.38 0.54 20.63
N LYS A 91 2.53 -0.27 19.56
CA LYS A 91 3.45 0.02 18.47
C LYS A 91 3.11 1.36 17.81
N SER A 92 1.83 1.63 17.52
CA SER A 92 1.38 2.87 16.88
C SER A 92 1.51 4.08 17.80
N THR A 93 1.20 3.94 19.10
CA THR A 93 1.40 5.02 20.08
C THR A 93 2.88 5.39 20.20
N LEU A 94 3.77 4.40 20.25
CA LEU A 94 5.21 4.63 20.28
C LEU A 94 5.69 5.26 18.97
N ALA A 95 5.20 4.81 17.83
CA ALA A 95 5.58 5.34 16.52
C ALA A 95 5.16 6.81 16.36
N ILE A 96 3.91 7.15 16.66
CA ILE A 96 3.40 8.54 16.61
C ILE A 96 4.10 9.41 17.66
N GLY A 97 4.33 8.90 18.87
CA GLY A 97 5.06 9.62 19.91
C GLY A 97 6.51 9.92 19.52
N LEU A 98 7.21 8.93 18.95
CA LEU A 98 8.57 9.12 18.43
C LEU A 98 8.61 10.07 17.24
N LEU A 99 7.63 10.01 16.31
CA LEU A 99 7.50 10.98 15.22
C LEU A 99 7.34 12.40 15.79
N SER A 100 6.48 12.59 16.79
CA SER A 100 6.30 13.87 17.47
C SER A 100 7.60 14.39 18.09
N ILE A 101 8.39 13.51 18.73
CA ILE A 101 9.70 13.85 19.30
C ILE A 101 10.69 14.22 18.19
N VAL A 102 10.76 13.45 17.12
CA VAL A 102 11.64 13.73 15.97
C VAL A 102 11.32 15.09 15.36
N LEU A 103 10.05 15.42 15.20
CA LEU A 103 9.62 16.74 14.70
C LEU A 103 9.96 17.89 15.68
N ALA A 104 9.97 17.63 16.98
CA ALA A 104 10.33 18.63 17.99
C ALA A 104 11.85 18.90 18.04
N VAL A 105 12.65 17.83 18.00
CA VAL A 105 14.09 17.89 18.33
C VAL A 105 14.97 17.95 17.10
N VAL A 106 14.65 17.19 16.05
CA VAL A 106 15.50 17.09 14.86
C VAL A 106 15.27 18.30 13.96
N GLN A 107 16.37 18.98 13.62
CA GLN A 107 16.35 20.05 12.62
C GLN A 107 16.71 19.46 11.27
N PHE A 108 15.72 19.38 10.40
CA PHE A 108 15.96 18.99 9.00
C PHE A 108 16.22 20.26 8.18
N PRO A 109 17.17 20.22 7.23
CA PRO A 109 17.38 21.35 6.32
C PRO A 109 16.21 21.50 5.35
N ASP A 110 15.90 22.72 4.95
CA ASP A 110 15.02 22.98 3.83
C ASP A 110 15.72 22.51 2.53
N VAL A 111 15.16 21.51 1.89
CA VAL A 111 15.83 20.83 0.76
C VAL A 111 15.66 21.63 -0.53
N THR A 112 14.51 22.25 -0.72
CA THR A 112 14.19 22.99 -1.93
C THR A 112 13.09 24.02 -1.70
N HIS A 113 13.16 25.13 -2.42
CA HIS A 113 12.09 26.16 -2.44
C HIS A 113 11.13 25.97 -3.63
N ASP A 114 11.39 24.98 -4.51
CA ASP A 114 10.47 24.67 -5.60
C ASP A 114 9.24 23.94 -5.05
N LYS A 115 8.09 24.56 -5.25
CA LYS A 115 6.81 24.08 -4.71
C LYS A 115 6.43 22.68 -5.24
N LEU A 116 6.73 22.42 -6.53
CA LEU A 116 6.42 21.12 -7.14
C LEU A 116 7.31 20.02 -6.58
N LEU A 117 8.60 20.27 -6.49
CA LEU A 117 9.54 19.33 -5.87
C LEU A 117 9.21 19.09 -4.40
N THR A 118 8.88 20.14 -3.66
CA THR A 118 8.42 20.04 -2.27
C THR A 118 7.22 19.11 -2.14
N ALA A 119 6.18 19.32 -2.96
CA ALA A 119 4.97 18.51 -2.90
C ALA A 119 5.24 17.03 -3.25
N VAL A 120 5.96 16.78 -4.35
CA VAL A 120 6.21 15.41 -4.82
C VAL A 120 7.15 14.66 -3.88
N PHE A 121 8.32 15.23 -3.57
CA PHE A 121 9.31 14.54 -2.73
C PHE A 121 8.88 14.49 -1.26
N GLY A 122 8.23 15.55 -0.75
CA GLY A 122 7.61 15.50 0.58
C GLY A 122 6.63 14.34 0.69
N GLY A 123 5.74 14.18 -0.28
CA GLY A 123 4.82 13.05 -0.36
C GLY A 123 5.52 11.70 -0.46
N VAL A 124 6.57 11.58 -1.28
CA VAL A 124 7.38 10.35 -1.39
C VAL A 124 7.99 9.96 -0.05
N PHE A 125 8.59 10.89 0.69
CA PHE A 125 9.21 10.60 1.98
C PHE A 125 8.17 10.28 3.05
N ILE A 126 7.05 11.00 3.10
CA ILE A 126 5.94 10.72 4.03
C ILE A 126 5.34 9.35 3.72
N GLY A 127 5.03 9.06 2.46
CA GLY A 127 4.47 7.78 2.05
C GLY A 127 5.41 6.60 2.29
N THR A 128 6.72 6.79 2.06
CA THR A 128 7.75 5.80 2.43
C THR A 128 7.73 5.56 3.93
N GLY A 129 7.66 6.61 4.72
CA GLY A 129 7.61 6.55 6.18
C GLY A 129 6.41 5.78 6.69
N SER A 130 5.20 6.15 6.24
CA SER A 130 3.95 5.47 6.60
C SER A 130 3.94 4.01 6.13
N GLY A 131 4.36 3.73 4.91
CA GLY A 131 4.44 2.37 4.38
C GLY A 131 5.40 1.47 5.16
N LEU A 132 6.56 1.98 5.56
CA LEU A 132 7.52 1.26 6.39
C LEU A 132 6.97 1.01 7.79
N ALA A 133 6.33 1.99 8.42
CA ALA A 133 5.70 1.83 9.73
C ALA A 133 4.61 0.75 9.68
N MET A 134 3.75 0.77 8.65
CA MET A 134 2.71 -0.25 8.44
C MET A 134 3.31 -1.65 8.24
N ARG A 135 4.41 -1.80 7.51
CA ARG A 135 5.15 -3.07 7.41
C ARG A 135 5.68 -3.57 8.75
N GLY A 136 6.07 -2.67 9.64
CA GLY A 136 6.47 -2.97 11.02
C GLY A 136 5.30 -3.26 11.96
N GLY A 137 4.05 -3.12 11.49
CA GLY A 137 2.84 -3.34 12.26
C GLY A 137 2.42 -2.16 13.15
N ALA A 138 2.78 -0.93 12.74
CA ALA A 138 2.35 0.32 13.35
C ALA A 138 1.79 1.27 12.28
N VAL A 139 1.10 2.34 12.69
CA VAL A 139 0.71 3.45 11.82
C VAL A 139 1.31 4.75 12.33
N LEU A 140 1.52 5.71 11.45
CA LEU A 140 1.95 7.07 11.78
C LEU A 140 0.79 8.07 11.77
N ASP A 141 -0.35 7.69 11.18
CA ASP A 141 -1.57 8.49 11.13
C ASP A 141 -2.78 7.68 11.60
N GLY A 142 -3.54 8.27 12.53
CA GLY A 142 -4.69 7.59 13.14
C GLY A 142 -5.90 7.45 12.22
N THR A 143 -6.00 8.23 11.15
CA THR A 143 -7.11 8.09 10.20
C THR A 143 -7.09 6.76 9.45
N GLU A 144 -5.91 6.14 9.28
CA GLU A 144 -5.78 4.78 8.76
C GLU A 144 -6.49 3.77 9.67
N ILE A 145 -6.43 3.96 10.99
CA ILE A 145 -7.18 3.14 11.95
C ILE A 145 -8.68 3.34 11.77
N ALA A 146 -9.13 4.58 11.67
CA ALA A 146 -10.55 4.90 11.48
C ALA A 146 -11.07 4.30 10.17
N ALA A 147 -10.32 4.40 9.10
CA ALA A 147 -10.65 3.84 7.80
C ALA A 147 -10.86 2.31 7.85
N VAL A 148 -9.93 1.58 8.47
CA VAL A 148 -10.05 0.12 8.68
C VAL A 148 -11.30 -0.23 9.51
N LEU A 149 -11.65 0.58 10.51
CA LEU A 149 -12.81 0.34 11.36
C LEU A 149 -14.13 0.60 10.66
N VAL A 150 -14.22 1.66 9.86
CA VAL A 150 -15.42 1.99 9.07
C VAL A 150 -15.69 0.90 8.04
N SER A 151 -14.68 0.44 7.33
CA SER A 151 -14.83 -0.63 6.33
C SER A 151 -15.32 -1.96 6.89
N LYS A 152 -14.99 -2.26 8.16
CA LYS A 152 -15.50 -3.46 8.85
C LYS A 152 -16.97 -3.36 9.27
N LYS A 153 -17.49 -2.13 9.43
CA LYS A 153 -18.87 -1.91 9.89
C LYS A 153 -19.89 -1.74 8.77
N THR A 154 -19.48 -1.20 7.63
CA THR A 154 -20.35 -0.88 6.51
C THR A 154 -19.84 -1.57 5.24
N GLN A 155 -20.68 -2.42 4.65
CA GLN A 155 -20.40 -3.01 3.32
C GLN A 155 -20.50 -1.99 2.18
N LEU A 156 -21.04 -0.79 2.44
CA LEU A 156 -21.30 0.27 1.46
C LEU A 156 -20.08 1.17 1.22
N LEU A 157 -19.21 1.35 2.21
CA LEU A 157 -18.04 2.24 2.12
C LEU A 157 -16.76 1.40 2.23
N LYS A 158 -15.90 1.49 1.23
CA LYS A 158 -14.55 0.95 1.28
C LYS A 158 -13.67 1.85 2.16
N VAL A 159 -12.55 1.31 2.66
CA VAL A 159 -11.53 2.09 3.38
C VAL A 159 -11.12 3.33 2.60
N SER A 160 -10.88 3.16 1.30
CA SER A 160 -10.48 4.24 0.38
C SER A 160 -11.50 5.36 0.29
N ASP A 161 -12.81 5.04 0.31
CA ASP A 161 -13.87 6.04 0.16
C ASP A 161 -13.96 6.93 1.40
N PHE A 162 -13.77 6.35 2.59
CA PHE A 162 -13.75 7.11 3.85
C PHE A 162 -12.54 8.05 3.90
N ILE A 163 -11.33 7.54 3.57
CA ILE A 163 -10.12 8.36 3.52
C ILE A 163 -10.26 9.48 2.49
N LEU A 164 -10.81 9.19 1.31
CA LEU A 164 -11.02 10.18 0.26
C LEU A 164 -11.96 11.29 0.73
N LEU A 165 -13.12 10.94 1.32
CA LEU A 165 -14.09 11.91 1.83
C LEU A 165 -13.48 12.81 2.91
N LEU A 166 -12.73 12.22 3.85
CA LEU A 166 -12.04 12.95 4.90
C LEU A 166 -11.01 13.94 4.32
N ASN A 167 -10.22 13.48 3.35
CA ASN A 167 -9.19 14.31 2.72
C ASN A 167 -9.80 15.42 1.85
N VAL A 168 -10.92 15.17 1.16
CA VAL A 168 -11.66 16.23 0.46
C VAL A 168 -12.06 17.33 1.43
N LEU A 169 -12.57 16.97 2.62
CA LEU A 169 -12.92 17.95 3.65
C LEU A 169 -11.68 18.71 4.14
N ILE A 170 -10.59 18.02 4.45
CA ILE A 170 -9.35 18.64 4.95
C ILE A 170 -8.78 19.61 3.91
N PHE A 171 -8.66 19.21 2.65
CA PHE A 171 -8.12 20.08 1.60
C PHE A 171 -9.05 21.23 1.23
N SER A 172 -10.38 21.06 1.39
CA SER A 172 -11.33 22.18 1.23
C SER A 172 -11.15 23.23 2.32
N LEU A 173 -10.94 22.78 3.57
CA LEU A 173 -10.61 23.68 4.68
C LEU A 173 -9.23 24.34 4.48
N ALA A 174 -8.25 23.59 4.00
CA ALA A 174 -6.94 24.14 3.66
C ALA A 174 -7.05 25.22 2.57
N ALA A 175 -7.85 25.00 1.53
CA ALA A 175 -8.08 26.01 0.48
C ALA A 175 -8.70 27.29 1.04
N PHE A 176 -9.58 27.18 2.03
CA PHE A 176 -10.20 28.33 2.68
C PHE A 176 -9.23 29.11 3.58
N PHE A 177 -8.40 28.42 4.39
CA PHE A 177 -7.53 29.06 5.37
C PHE A 177 -6.14 29.42 4.82
N LEU A 178 -5.54 28.54 4.00
CA LEU A 178 -4.17 28.70 3.48
C LEU A 178 -4.15 29.21 2.04
N GLY A 179 -5.28 29.16 1.34
CA GLY A 179 -5.41 29.52 -0.06
C GLY A 179 -5.44 28.31 -0.99
N VAL A 180 -5.90 28.56 -2.21
CA VAL A 180 -6.13 27.50 -3.22
C VAL A 180 -4.81 26.86 -3.67
N GLU A 181 -3.76 27.65 -3.87
CA GLU A 181 -2.49 27.15 -4.38
C GLU A 181 -1.82 26.15 -3.40
N PRO A 182 -1.62 26.46 -2.08
CA PRO A 182 -1.13 25.49 -1.12
C PRO A 182 -2.00 24.23 -1.02
N ALA A 183 -3.32 24.35 -1.10
CA ALA A 183 -4.22 23.22 -1.08
C ALA A 183 -4.04 22.29 -2.30
N MET A 184 -3.82 22.85 -3.49
CA MET A 184 -3.53 22.06 -4.70
C MET A 184 -2.21 21.28 -4.57
N TYR A 185 -1.15 21.93 -4.07
CA TYR A 185 0.12 21.23 -3.80
C TYR A 185 -0.02 20.18 -2.69
N SER A 186 -0.85 20.42 -1.68
CA SER A 186 -1.17 19.45 -0.63
C SER A 186 -1.87 18.21 -1.19
N ILE A 187 -2.81 18.38 -2.12
CA ILE A 187 -3.44 17.26 -2.84
C ILE A 187 -2.37 16.47 -3.61
N LEU A 188 -1.45 17.14 -4.30
CA LEU A 188 -0.36 16.48 -5.01
C LEU A 188 0.56 15.71 -4.06
N THR A 189 0.90 16.29 -2.91
CA THR A 189 1.66 15.62 -1.85
C THR A 189 0.97 14.34 -1.39
N TYR A 190 -0.33 14.42 -1.07
CA TYR A 190 -1.12 13.26 -0.67
C TYR A 190 -1.16 12.17 -1.76
N MET A 191 -1.32 12.56 -3.03
CA MET A 191 -1.29 11.59 -4.14
C MET A 191 0.07 10.87 -4.25
N ALA A 192 1.17 11.60 -4.09
CA ALA A 192 2.52 11.03 -4.10
C ALA A 192 2.72 10.09 -2.90
N ALA A 193 2.28 10.51 -1.70
CA ALA A 193 2.35 9.70 -0.47
C ALA A 193 1.52 8.41 -0.60
N ALA A 194 0.27 8.51 -1.06
CA ALA A 194 -0.60 7.35 -1.25
C ALA A 194 -0.01 6.32 -2.22
N LYS A 195 0.58 6.78 -3.34
CA LYS A 195 1.26 5.91 -4.30
C LYS A 195 2.49 5.25 -3.72
N MET A 196 3.23 5.97 -2.87
CA MET A 196 4.43 5.43 -2.23
C MET A 196 4.09 4.43 -1.13
N ILE A 197 3.04 4.67 -0.34
CA ILE A 197 2.50 3.70 0.62
C ILE A 197 2.12 2.40 -0.10
N ASP A 198 1.35 2.50 -1.17
CA ASP A 198 0.93 1.36 -1.98
C ASP A 198 2.13 0.57 -2.53
N PHE A 199 3.14 1.28 -3.06
CA PHE A 199 4.38 0.70 -3.53
C PHE A 199 5.16 -0.02 -2.41
N ILE A 200 5.28 0.58 -1.23
CA ILE A 200 5.99 -0.01 -0.10
C ILE A 200 5.24 -1.24 0.44
N LEU A 201 3.92 -1.21 0.52
CA LEU A 201 3.12 -2.32 1.05
C LEU A 201 3.03 -3.49 0.09
N ASN A 202 2.69 -3.23 -1.16
CA ASN A 202 2.39 -4.25 -2.16
C ASN A 202 3.59 -4.57 -3.06
N GLY A 203 4.60 -3.68 -3.11
CA GLY A 203 5.76 -3.85 -3.98
C GLY A 203 5.41 -3.71 -5.46
N ILE A 204 6.31 -4.18 -6.31
CA ILE A 204 6.13 -4.24 -7.76
C ILE A 204 5.35 -5.50 -8.16
N GLU A 205 5.32 -6.51 -7.29
CA GLU A 205 4.70 -7.81 -7.55
C GLU A 205 3.18 -7.76 -7.31
N GLN A 206 2.47 -7.11 -8.22
CA GLN A 206 1.02 -7.31 -8.32
C GLN A 206 0.77 -8.58 -9.13
N TYR A 207 -0.01 -9.50 -8.57
CA TYR A 207 -0.44 -10.69 -9.29
C TYR A 207 -1.60 -10.36 -10.23
N SER A 208 -1.61 -11.02 -11.37
CA SER A 208 -2.71 -10.95 -12.32
C SER A 208 -3.16 -12.35 -12.70
N GLY A 209 -4.46 -12.56 -12.71
CA GLY A 209 -5.09 -13.72 -13.31
C GLY A 209 -5.16 -13.54 -14.81
N ILE A 210 -4.66 -14.52 -15.55
CA ILE A 210 -4.70 -14.55 -17.01
C ILE A 210 -5.60 -15.69 -17.41
N THR A 211 -6.71 -15.37 -18.06
CA THR A 211 -7.62 -16.33 -18.66
C THR A 211 -7.38 -16.36 -20.15
N VAL A 212 -7.15 -17.53 -20.72
CA VAL A 212 -6.88 -17.70 -22.15
C VAL A 212 -7.92 -18.62 -22.75
N ILE A 213 -8.58 -18.15 -23.80
CA ILE A 213 -9.55 -18.90 -24.60
C ILE A 213 -8.97 -19.08 -26.00
N SER A 214 -8.65 -20.31 -26.36
CA SER A 214 -8.01 -20.67 -27.64
C SER A 214 -8.40 -22.05 -28.06
N THR A 215 -8.33 -22.32 -29.36
CA THR A 215 -8.44 -23.69 -29.92
C THR A 215 -7.18 -24.52 -29.64
N HIS A 216 -6.07 -23.87 -29.27
CA HIS A 216 -4.77 -24.49 -28.97
C HIS A 216 -4.49 -24.54 -27.48
N SER A 217 -5.54 -24.71 -26.64
CA SER A 217 -5.48 -24.67 -25.17
C SER A 217 -4.42 -25.60 -24.59
N GLU A 218 -4.28 -26.81 -25.12
CA GLU A 218 -3.31 -27.81 -24.63
C GLU A 218 -1.86 -27.40 -24.94
N ALA A 219 -1.57 -26.85 -26.13
CA ALA A 219 -0.25 -26.35 -26.47
C ALA A 219 0.12 -25.15 -25.59
N ILE A 220 -0.83 -24.24 -25.34
CA ILE A 220 -0.66 -23.09 -24.44
C ILE A 220 -0.42 -23.54 -23.01
N ARG A 221 -1.20 -24.51 -22.51
CA ARG A 221 -1.01 -25.11 -21.20
C ARG A 221 0.43 -25.63 -21.03
N LYS A 222 0.90 -26.45 -21.99
CA LYS A 222 2.27 -26.99 -21.96
C LYS A 222 3.32 -25.90 -21.95
N ALA A 223 3.20 -24.89 -22.80
CA ALA A 223 4.14 -23.80 -22.86
C ALA A 223 4.19 -23.03 -21.52
N ILE A 224 3.04 -22.76 -20.87
CA ILE A 224 2.99 -22.09 -19.57
C ILE A 224 3.62 -22.95 -18.48
N THR A 225 3.33 -24.24 -18.45
CA THR A 225 3.83 -25.12 -17.38
C THR A 225 5.30 -25.51 -17.57
N GLU A 226 5.73 -25.81 -18.78
CA GLU A 226 7.06 -26.35 -19.06
C GLU A 226 8.09 -25.25 -19.30
N THR A 227 7.70 -24.18 -20.02
CA THR A 227 8.64 -23.09 -20.36
C THR A 227 8.68 -22.00 -19.29
N LEU A 228 7.50 -21.58 -18.78
CA LEU A 228 7.40 -20.50 -17.80
C LEU A 228 7.37 -21.02 -16.35
N GLY A 229 7.20 -22.34 -16.14
CA GLY A 229 7.18 -22.97 -14.83
C GLY A 229 6.03 -22.50 -13.93
N ARG A 230 4.89 -22.09 -14.53
CA ARG A 230 3.72 -21.61 -13.81
C ARG A 230 2.61 -22.66 -13.74
N GLY A 231 1.88 -22.66 -12.61
CA GLY A 231 0.70 -23.49 -12.46
C GLY A 231 -0.41 -23.05 -13.39
N VAL A 232 -1.17 -24.00 -13.90
CA VAL A 232 -2.33 -23.77 -14.78
C VAL A 232 -3.53 -24.49 -14.22
N THR A 233 -4.69 -23.83 -14.24
CA THR A 233 -5.99 -24.45 -13.99
C THR A 233 -6.77 -24.46 -15.29
N ILE A 234 -7.41 -25.59 -15.61
CA ILE A 234 -8.28 -25.74 -16.78
C ILE A 234 -9.73 -25.66 -16.33
N TYR A 235 -10.48 -24.74 -16.94
CA TYR A 235 -11.93 -24.70 -16.84
C TYR A 235 -12.53 -25.29 -18.08
N GLN A 236 -13.46 -26.24 -17.95
CA GLN A 236 -14.24 -26.74 -19.05
C GLN A 236 -15.40 -25.78 -19.33
N GLY A 237 -15.40 -25.23 -20.53
CA GLY A 237 -16.43 -24.31 -20.99
C GLY A 237 -17.07 -24.79 -22.31
N LYS A 238 -17.99 -24.01 -22.80
CA LYS A 238 -18.56 -24.16 -24.13
C LYS A 238 -18.30 -22.89 -24.92
N SER A 239 -18.03 -23.03 -26.22
CA SER A 239 -18.06 -21.87 -27.10
C SER A 239 -19.46 -21.25 -27.07
N GLY A 240 -19.50 -19.93 -26.96
CA GLY A 240 -20.74 -19.19 -26.85
C GLY A 240 -21.20 -18.57 -28.16
N TYR A 241 -21.79 -17.39 -28.07
CA TYR A 241 -22.24 -16.64 -29.25
C TYR A 241 -21.11 -15.74 -29.77
N GLY A 242 -20.82 -15.82 -31.05
CA GLY A 242 -19.89 -14.97 -31.77
C GLY A 242 -20.51 -14.40 -33.05
N LYS A 243 -19.69 -13.82 -33.93
CA LYS A 243 -20.15 -13.30 -35.24
C LYS A 243 -20.83 -14.35 -36.09
N ASP A 244 -20.41 -15.61 -35.94
CA ASP A 244 -20.91 -16.76 -36.71
C ASP A 244 -22.06 -17.50 -35.99
N GLY A 245 -22.69 -16.87 -35.02
CA GLY A 245 -23.80 -17.43 -34.25
C GLY A 245 -23.35 -18.25 -33.05
N TYR A 246 -24.24 -19.16 -32.58
CA TYR A 246 -23.98 -20.02 -31.42
C TYR A 246 -23.23 -21.28 -31.86
N ILE A 247 -22.09 -21.50 -31.25
CA ILE A 247 -21.27 -22.69 -31.43
C ILE A 247 -21.26 -23.48 -30.12
N ASN A 248 -21.85 -24.69 -30.13
CA ASN A 248 -21.85 -25.58 -28.97
C ASN A 248 -20.66 -26.55 -29.03
N ASP A 249 -19.45 -26.01 -28.91
CA ASP A 249 -18.22 -26.79 -28.93
C ASP A 249 -17.57 -26.78 -27.55
N PRO A 250 -17.27 -27.95 -26.94
CA PRO A 250 -16.54 -28.01 -25.67
C PRO A 250 -15.17 -27.36 -25.83
N ARG A 251 -14.80 -26.49 -24.91
CA ARG A 251 -13.54 -25.76 -24.98
C ARG A 251 -12.88 -25.67 -23.63
N ASP A 252 -11.61 -26.00 -23.57
CA ASP A 252 -10.80 -25.81 -22.39
C ASP A 252 -10.31 -24.37 -22.33
N ILE A 253 -10.59 -23.72 -21.19
CA ILE A 253 -10.15 -22.37 -20.87
C ILE A 253 -8.97 -22.48 -19.91
N VAL A 254 -7.84 -21.91 -20.28
CA VAL A 254 -6.61 -21.95 -19.51
C VAL A 254 -6.58 -20.74 -18.56
N PHE A 255 -6.46 -20.98 -17.25
CA PHE A 255 -6.26 -19.95 -16.25
C PHE A 255 -4.90 -20.11 -15.59
N THR A 256 -4.16 -19.02 -15.45
CA THR A 256 -2.90 -18.98 -14.72
C THR A 256 -2.77 -17.67 -13.96
N VAL A 257 -1.96 -17.69 -12.90
CA VAL A 257 -1.61 -16.50 -12.12
C VAL A 257 -0.14 -16.19 -12.38
N ALA A 258 0.13 -14.95 -12.78
CA ALA A 258 1.46 -14.46 -13.07
C ALA A 258 1.72 -13.11 -12.40
N THR A 259 2.98 -12.79 -12.14
CA THR A 259 3.37 -11.45 -11.70
C THR A 259 3.28 -10.45 -12.86
N ARG A 260 3.10 -9.17 -12.55
CA ARG A 260 2.99 -8.11 -13.55
C ARG A 260 4.20 -8.06 -14.50
N LEU A 261 5.38 -8.45 -14.00
CA LEU A 261 6.62 -8.50 -14.80
C LEU A 261 6.65 -9.65 -15.81
N GLU A 262 5.92 -10.73 -15.54
CA GLU A 262 5.88 -11.92 -16.42
C GLU A 262 4.81 -11.83 -17.50
N ILE A 263 3.83 -10.93 -17.35
CA ILE A 263 2.71 -10.80 -18.30
C ILE A 263 3.15 -10.58 -19.75
N PRO A 264 4.14 -9.71 -20.04
CA PRO A 264 4.60 -9.51 -21.42
C PRO A 264 5.13 -10.80 -22.04
N SER A 265 5.97 -11.55 -21.34
CA SER A 265 6.53 -12.81 -21.78
C SER A 265 5.43 -13.87 -21.95
N LEU A 266 4.49 -13.94 -20.99
CA LEU A 266 3.36 -14.85 -21.05
C LEU A 266 2.47 -14.58 -22.28
N LYS A 267 2.11 -13.32 -22.53
CA LYS A 267 1.35 -12.91 -23.71
C LYS A 267 2.08 -13.24 -25.00
N GLN A 268 3.37 -12.97 -25.08
CA GLN A 268 4.18 -13.28 -26.25
C GLN A 268 4.20 -14.80 -26.54
N THR A 269 4.35 -15.63 -25.51
CA THR A 269 4.32 -17.09 -25.63
C THR A 269 2.97 -17.56 -26.14
N ILE A 270 1.87 -17.05 -25.57
CA ILE A 270 0.50 -17.43 -25.97
C ILE A 270 0.21 -17.03 -27.43
N LEU A 271 0.49 -15.77 -27.78
CA LEU A 271 0.25 -15.25 -29.12
C LEU A 271 1.19 -15.86 -30.18
N GLY A 272 2.35 -16.37 -29.78
CA GLY A 272 3.24 -17.14 -30.64
C GLY A 272 2.66 -18.52 -31.02
N ILE A 273 1.81 -19.09 -30.14
CA ILE A 273 1.13 -20.37 -30.40
C ILE A 273 -0.19 -20.14 -31.16
N ASP A 274 -0.98 -19.19 -30.69
CA ASP A 274 -2.25 -18.82 -31.33
C ASP A 274 -2.40 -17.29 -31.39
N PRO A 275 -2.13 -16.68 -32.55
CA PRO A 275 -2.29 -15.23 -32.72
C PRO A 275 -3.74 -14.73 -32.53
N LYS A 276 -4.73 -15.64 -32.58
CA LYS A 276 -6.16 -15.33 -32.36
C LYS A 276 -6.65 -15.65 -30.94
N ALA A 277 -5.76 -16.06 -30.04
CA ALA A 277 -6.12 -16.36 -28.67
C ALA A 277 -6.77 -15.15 -28.01
N PHE A 278 -7.89 -15.35 -27.33
CA PHE A 278 -8.54 -14.32 -26.52
C PHE A 278 -7.96 -14.37 -25.11
N ILE A 279 -7.30 -13.29 -24.70
CA ILE A 279 -6.59 -13.19 -23.42
C ILE A 279 -7.25 -12.13 -22.56
N VAL A 280 -7.77 -12.54 -21.40
CA VAL A 280 -8.30 -11.64 -20.36
C VAL A 280 -7.30 -11.54 -19.23
N GLN A 281 -6.97 -10.32 -18.84
CA GLN A 281 -6.11 -10.03 -17.71
C GLN A 281 -6.94 -9.35 -16.61
N GLN A 282 -6.87 -9.87 -15.39
CA GLN A 282 -7.55 -9.33 -14.21
C GLN A 282 -6.54 -9.12 -13.09
N SER A 283 -6.57 -7.97 -12.43
CA SER A 283 -5.80 -7.77 -11.18
C SER A 283 -6.33 -8.69 -10.09
N ILE A 284 -5.40 -9.29 -9.35
CA ILE A 284 -5.70 -10.11 -8.18
C ILE A 284 -5.14 -9.37 -6.96
N ASP A 285 -6.02 -9.03 -6.02
CA ASP A 285 -5.65 -8.26 -4.84
C ASP A 285 -4.89 -9.12 -3.82
N ASP A 286 -5.23 -10.42 -3.71
CA ASP A 286 -4.54 -11.36 -2.83
C ASP A 286 -4.63 -12.79 -3.37
N THR A 287 -3.59 -13.59 -3.12
CA THR A 287 -3.53 -15.02 -3.44
C THR A 287 -2.95 -15.79 -2.25
N THR A 288 -3.65 -16.83 -1.80
CA THR A 288 -3.19 -17.69 -0.73
C THR A 288 -3.10 -19.13 -1.22
N GLY A 289 -1.93 -19.76 -1.12
CA GLY A 289 -1.67 -21.13 -1.53
C GLY A 289 -1.28 -21.28 -3.00
N GLY A 290 -1.04 -22.52 -3.43
CA GLY A 290 -0.64 -22.86 -4.81
C GLY A 290 0.88 -22.77 -5.08
N LEU A 291 1.27 -23.18 -6.30
CA LEU A 291 2.66 -23.16 -6.78
C LEU A 291 3.05 -21.76 -7.32
N LEU A 292 2.94 -20.75 -6.47
CA LEU A 292 3.54 -19.45 -6.75
C LEU A 292 5.05 -19.56 -6.47
N LYS A 293 5.82 -19.92 -7.49
CA LYS A 293 7.28 -20.03 -7.36
C LYS A 293 7.87 -18.66 -7.06
N ARG A 294 8.22 -18.39 -5.80
CA ARG A 294 9.18 -17.34 -5.45
C ARG A 294 10.55 -17.77 -6.01
N LYS A 295 10.87 -17.36 -7.24
CA LYS A 295 12.28 -17.30 -7.64
C LYS A 295 12.89 -16.14 -6.86
N GLY A 296 13.70 -16.47 -5.83
CA GLY A 296 14.57 -15.49 -5.23
C GLY A 296 15.44 -14.88 -6.33
N LEU A 297 15.48 -13.57 -6.35
CA LEU A 297 16.50 -12.83 -7.07
C LEU A 297 17.85 -13.25 -6.47
N HIS A 298 18.66 -13.98 -7.27
CA HIS A 298 20.08 -14.15 -7.03
C HIS A 298 20.82 -12.97 -7.61
#